data_c7a2088cd71284b803130e9cb7f92d2b
#
_entry.id   c7a2088cd71284b803130e9cb7f92d2b
#
_cell.length_a   1.000
_cell.length_b   1.000
_cell.length_c   1.000
_cell.angle_alpha   90.00
_cell.angle_beta   90.00
_cell.angle_gamma   90.00
#
_symmetry.space_group_name_H-M   'P 1'
#
loop_
_entity.id
_entity.type
_entity.pdbx_description
1 polymer ?
#
loop_
_entity_poly.entity_id
_entity_poly.type
_entity_poly.pdbx_seq_one_letter_code
_entity_poly.pdbx_strand_id
1 'polypeptide(L)'
;VVDLDYNNQVMRDSMREAMMYWIDKHHIDGFRCDIAGFVPLDFWQSVRKELDKRGNYLFLGECEESNYYNAFQVQYGWTYFHLWEDIAKGKRPASGIDTLVQTDLSKNPANALKMLFIDNHDENSWNHTMQERFGPGYKTFAVLAFTLPGIPLMYSGQESDLAKSLRFFE
;
A
#
# COMPACT_ATOMS: atom_id res chain seq x y z
N VAL A 1 18.54 -11.26 -1.41
CA VAL A 1 18.23 -10.15 -0.49
C VAL A 1 18.82 -10.50 0.85
N VAL A 2 19.47 -9.55 1.52
CA VAL A 2 20.03 -9.73 2.86
C VAL A 2 18.98 -9.19 3.86
N ASP A 3 18.53 -10.07 4.76
CA ASP A 3 17.64 -9.66 5.84
C ASP A 3 18.42 -8.90 6.92
N LEU A 4 17.82 -7.85 7.46
CA LEU A 4 18.36 -7.17 8.62
C LEU A 4 17.99 -7.92 9.91
N ASP A 5 18.96 -8.02 10.83
CA ASP A 5 18.70 -8.66 12.11
C ASP A 5 17.97 -7.70 13.08
N TYR A 6 16.65 -7.81 13.12
CA TYR A 6 15.82 -7.02 14.02
C TYR A 6 15.91 -7.40 15.51
N ASN A 7 16.71 -8.41 15.88
CA ASN A 7 17.11 -8.65 17.28
C ASN A 7 18.27 -7.73 17.69
N ASN A 8 18.98 -7.13 16.73
CA ASN A 8 20.06 -6.19 16.99
C ASN A 8 19.50 -4.78 17.28
N GLN A 9 19.59 -4.36 18.55
CA GLN A 9 19.06 -3.06 18.97
C GLN A 9 19.79 -1.89 18.31
N VAL A 10 21.11 -1.99 18.07
CA VAL A 10 21.89 -0.93 17.41
C VAL A 10 21.41 -0.73 15.98
N MET A 11 21.13 -1.81 15.24
CA MET A 11 20.56 -1.74 13.88
C MET A 11 19.18 -1.06 13.91
N ARG A 12 18.29 -1.47 14.83
CA ARG A 12 16.95 -0.87 14.98
C ARG A 12 17.03 0.64 15.27
N ASP A 13 17.93 1.05 16.16
CA ASP A 13 18.09 2.46 16.51
C ASP A 13 18.63 3.25 15.33
N SER A 14 19.63 2.75 14.60
CA SER A 14 20.20 3.38 13.42
C SER A 14 19.17 3.55 12.29
N MET A 15 18.34 2.52 12.05
CA MET A 15 17.25 2.61 11.05
C MET A 15 16.21 3.65 11.45
N ARG A 16 15.80 3.69 12.72
CA ARG A 16 14.85 4.70 13.21
C ARG A 16 15.46 6.10 13.11
N GLU A 17 16.70 6.29 13.48
CA GLU A 17 17.42 7.57 13.35
C GLU A 17 17.52 8.01 11.89
N ALA A 18 17.80 7.11 10.97
CA ALA A 18 17.82 7.40 9.54
C ALA A 18 16.46 7.90 9.04
N MET A 19 15.36 7.31 9.50
CA MET A 19 14.01 7.80 9.16
C MET A 19 13.78 9.19 9.76
N MET A 20 14.12 9.40 11.03
CA MET A 20 13.95 10.72 11.69
C MET A 20 14.81 11.80 11.03
N TYR A 21 16.00 11.46 10.51
CA TYR A 21 16.82 12.38 9.73
C TYR A 21 16.08 12.98 8.54
N TRP A 22 15.33 12.18 7.79
CA TRP A 22 14.55 12.68 6.65
C TRP A 22 13.44 13.63 7.08
N ILE A 23 12.77 13.36 8.20
CA ILE A 23 11.78 14.26 8.79
C ILE A 23 12.44 15.56 9.25
N ASP A 24 13.48 15.46 10.07
CA ASP A 24 14.07 16.61 10.77
C ASP A 24 14.90 17.52 9.84
N LYS A 25 15.53 16.97 8.79
CA LYS A 25 16.42 17.70 7.89
C LYS A 25 15.79 18.03 6.52
N HIS A 26 14.95 17.17 6.03
CA HIS A 26 14.37 17.32 4.68
C HIS A 26 12.89 17.65 4.71
N HIS A 27 12.27 17.68 5.89
CA HIS A 27 10.88 18.07 6.11
C HIS A 27 9.89 17.32 5.22
N ILE A 28 10.13 16.02 5.03
CA ILE A 28 9.18 15.15 4.30
C ILE A 28 7.94 14.90 5.16
N ASP A 29 6.80 14.63 4.53
CA ASP A 29 5.50 14.49 5.20
C ASP A 29 5.18 13.05 5.64
N GLY A 30 6.10 12.11 5.44
CA GLY A 30 5.91 10.72 5.84
C GLY A 30 6.68 9.71 5.00
N PHE A 31 6.28 8.44 5.10
CA PHE A 31 6.98 7.33 4.47
C PHE A 31 6.02 6.33 3.83
N ARG A 32 6.44 5.78 2.70
CA ARG A 32 5.99 4.47 2.21
C ARG A 32 7.06 3.44 2.59
N CYS A 33 6.67 2.41 3.32
CA CYS A 33 7.55 1.36 3.80
C CYS A 33 7.38 0.11 2.96
N ASP A 34 8.45 -0.24 2.25
CA ASP A 34 8.55 -1.39 1.37
C ASP A 34 8.45 -2.70 2.16
N ILE A 35 7.70 -3.67 1.63
CA ILE A 35 7.47 -4.99 2.25
C ILE A 35 7.36 -4.97 3.78
N ALA A 36 6.59 -4.00 4.29
CA ALA A 36 6.50 -3.71 5.71
C ALA A 36 6.00 -4.90 6.55
N GLY A 37 5.22 -5.81 5.96
CA GLY A 37 4.75 -7.02 6.62
C GLY A 37 5.86 -8.02 7.00
N PHE A 38 7.04 -7.93 6.40
CA PHE A 38 8.21 -8.75 6.76
C PHE A 38 9.09 -8.16 7.86
N VAL A 39 8.84 -6.90 8.24
CA VAL A 39 9.55 -6.21 9.32
C VAL A 39 8.73 -6.31 10.60
N PRO A 40 9.32 -6.64 11.76
CA PRO A 40 8.58 -6.82 13.00
C PRO A 40 7.72 -5.60 13.38
N LEU A 41 6.46 -5.86 13.74
CA LEU A 41 5.49 -4.81 14.08
C LEU A 41 5.98 -3.89 15.20
N ASP A 42 6.65 -4.43 16.22
CA ASP A 42 7.18 -3.65 17.35
C ASP A 42 8.25 -2.64 16.92
N PHE A 43 9.01 -2.94 15.86
CA PHE A 43 9.89 -1.95 15.24
C PHE A 43 9.08 -0.78 14.66
N TRP A 44 8.06 -1.07 13.85
CA TRP A 44 7.20 -0.04 13.26
C TRP A 44 6.46 0.79 14.32
N GLN A 45 6.01 0.15 15.39
CA GLN A 45 5.41 0.88 16.52
C GLN A 45 6.42 1.83 17.20
N SER A 46 7.68 1.43 17.29
CA SER A 46 8.73 2.31 17.80
C SER A 46 8.98 3.52 16.91
N VAL A 47 8.96 3.33 15.58
CA VAL A 47 9.06 4.42 14.59
C VAL A 47 7.84 5.33 14.69
N ARG A 48 6.62 4.77 14.72
CA ARG A 48 5.37 5.55 14.86
C ARG A 48 5.41 6.44 16.09
N LYS A 49 5.84 5.90 17.23
CA LYS A 49 5.98 6.67 18.48
C LYS A 49 6.96 7.86 18.36
N GLU A 50 8.02 7.73 17.57
CA GLU A 50 8.95 8.85 17.34
C GLU A 50 8.37 9.87 16.36
N LEU A 51 7.63 9.43 15.34
CA LEU A 51 6.90 10.32 14.43
C LEU A 51 5.85 11.15 15.18
N ASP A 52 5.05 10.50 16.04
CA ASP A 52 3.99 11.16 16.80
C ASP A 52 4.49 12.28 17.74
N LYS A 53 5.74 12.19 18.21
CA LYS A 53 6.37 13.27 18.99
C LYS A 53 6.70 14.50 18.14
N ARG A 54 6.87 14.34 16.83
CA ARG A 54 7.28 15.40 15.90
C ARG A 54 6.12 16.04 15.17
N GLY A 55 5.03 15.31 14.97
CA GLY A 55 3.86 15.82 14.27
C GLY A 55 3.00 14.72 13.65
N ASN A 56 2.11 15.14 12.76
CA ASN A 56 1.23 14.23 12.03
C ASN A 56 1.86 13.89 10.67
N TYR A 57 2.41 12.68 10.54
CA TYR A 57 3.06 12.19 9.34
C TYR A 57 2.31 11.02 8.74
N LEU A 58 2.22 10.99 7.41
CA LEU A 58 1.69 9.85 6.69
C LEU A 58 2.62 8.64 6.86
N PHE A 59 2.05 7.50 7.25
CA PHE A 59 2.79 6.26 7.39
C PHE A 59 2.05 5.14 6.68
N LEU A 60 2.51 4.84 5.45
CA LEU A 60 1.95 3.84 4.55
C LEU A 60 2.81 2.59 4.59
N GLY A 61 2.22 1.46 4.96
CA GLY A 61 2.88 0.15 4.94
C GLY A 61 2.46 -0.70 3.75
N GLU A 62 3.44 -1.29 3.07
CA GLU A 62 3.16 -2.37 2.14
C GLU A 62 2.95 -3.67 2.91
N CYS A 63 1.75 -3.82 3.44
CA CYS A 63 1.25 -4.94 4.23
C CYS A 63 -0.28 -4.93 4.23
N GLU A 64 -0.92 -6.00 4.71
CA GLU A 64 -2.38 -6.06 4.83
C GLU A 64 -2.89 -6.62 6.17
N GLU A 65 -2.01 -6.99 7.07
CA GLU A 65 -2.38 -7.54 8.36
C GLU A 65 -3.02 -6.48 9.26
N SER A 66 -4.19 -6.79 9.81
CA SER A 66 -4.99 -5.85 10.61
C SER A 66 -4.23 -5.26 11.82
N ASN A 67 -3.33 -6.05 12.44
CA ASN A 67 -2.54 -5.59 13.58
C ASN A 67 -1.48 -4.52 13.21
N TYR A 68 -1.08 -4.41 11.93
CA TYR A 68 -0.15 -3.38 11.47
C TYR A 68 -0.77 -1.98 11.46
N TYR A 69 -2.10 -1.83 11.56
CA TYR A 69 -2.73 -0.54 11.83
C TYR A 69 -2.37 0.06 13.20
N ASN A 70 -1.71 -0.69 14.08
CA ASN A 70 -1.09 -0.13 15.29
C ASN A 70 0.17 0.72 15.00
N ALA A 71 0.65 0.73 13.76
CA ALA A 71 1.79 1.56 13.34
C ALA A 71 1.48 2.40 12.10
N PHE A 72 0.75 1.85 11.13
CA PHE A 72 0.46 2.49 9.84
C PHE A 72 -0.97 3.03 9.81
N GLN A 73 -1.17 4.23 9.26
CA GLN A 73 -2.51 4.74 8.98
C GLN A 73 -3.08 4.13 7.70
N VAL A 74 -2.21 3.83 6.74
CA VAL A 74 -2.59 3.33 5.42
C VAL A 74 -1.85 2.04 5.13
N GLN A 75 -2.56 1.07 4.58
CA GLN A 75 -1.98 -0.18 4.07
C GLN A 75 -2.38 -0.40 2.63
N TYR A 76 -1.61 -1.19 1.89
CA TYR A 76 -1.94 -1.59 0.52
C TYR A 76 -3.26 -2.39 0.49
N GLY A 77 -4.02 -2.23 -0.56
CA GLY A 77 -5.26 -2.95 -0.83
C GLY A 77 -5.06 -4.13 -1.78
N TRP A 78 -4.07 -5.00 -1.54
CA TRP A 78 -3.78 -6.16 -2.40
C TRP A 78 -4.96 -7.10 -2.56
N THR A 79 -5.72 -7.31 -1.48
CA THR A 79 -6.92 -8.16 -1.51
C THR A 79 -7.99 -7.57 -2.44
N TYR A 80 -8.15 -6.24 -2.49
CA TYR A 80 -9.03 -5.56 -3.47
C TYR A 80 -8.52 -5.74 -4.88
N PHE A 81 -7.24 -5.48 -5.11
CA PHE A 81 -6.61 -5.62 -6.40
C PHE A 81 -6.81 -7.02 -6.99
N HIS A 82 -6.49 -8.07 -6.24
CA HIS A 82 -6.65 -9.46 -6.69
C HIS A 82 -8.11 -9.86 -6.91
N LEU A 83 -9.02 -9.39 -6.04
CA LEU A 83 -10.46 -9.61 -6.25
C LEU A 83 -10.93 -8.97 -7.55
N TRP A 84 -10.50 -7.75 -7.84
CA TRP A 84 -10.89 -7.04 -9.06
C TRP A 84 -10.33 -7.71 -10.32
N GLU A 85 -9.11 -8.20 -10.28
CA GLU A 85 -8.56 -9.02 -11.37
C GLU A 85 -9.38 -10.30 -11.59
N ASP A 86 -9.75 -10.99 -10.52
CA ASP A 86 -10.57 -12.20 -10.60
C ASP A 86 -11.98 -11.91 -11.16
N ILE A 87 -12.57 -10.77 -10.79
CA ILE A 87 -13.84 -10.32 -11.38
C ILE A 87 -13.68 -9.99 -12.85
N ALA A 88 -12.65 -9.25 -13.23
CA ALA A 88 -12.34 -8.91 -14.62
C ALA A 88 -12.14 -10.15 -15.50
N LYS A 89 -11.53 -11.19 -14.95
CA LYS A 89 -11.30 -12.50 -15.60
C LYS A 89 -12.52 -13.45 -15.52
N GLY A 90 -13.64 -13.00 -14.94
CA GLY A 90 -14.87 -13.82 -14.79
C GLY A 90 -14.79 -14.96 -13.77
N LYS A 91 -13.76 -14.98 -12.91
CA LYS A 91 -13.56 -16.01 -11.90
C LYS A 91 -14.38 -15.78 -10.62
N ARG A 92 -14.74 -14.55 -10.33
CA ARG A 92 -15.50 -14.13 -9.15
C ARG A 92 -16.65 -13.22 -9.55
N PRO A 93 -17.79 -13.26 -8.86
CA PRO A 93 -18.90 -12.33 -9.09
C PRO A 93 -18.59 -10.95 -8.50
N ALA A 94 -19.15 -9.90 -9.10
CA ALA A 94 -18.99 -8.51 -8.64
C ALA A 94 -19.50 -8.28 -7.20
N SER A 95 -20.47 -9.06 -6.73
CA SER A 95 -20.95 -9.03 -5.33
C SER A 95 -19.86 -9.33 -4.30
N GLY A 96 -18.74 -9.90 -4.72
CA GLY A 96 -17.56 -10.06 -3.87
C GLY A 96 -16.98 -8.74 -3.36
N ILE A 97 -17.21 -7.63 -4.08
CA ILE A 97 -16.76 -6.29 -3.67
C ILE A 97 -17.49 -5.85 -2.40
N ASP A 98 -18.82 -6.00 -2.35
CA ASP A 98 -19.62 -5.63 -1.17
C ASP A 98 -19.18 -6.44 0.06
N THR A 99 -18.96 -7.75 -0.13
CA THR A 99 -18.49 -8.64 0.93
C THR A 99 -17.12 -8.21 1.45
N LEU A 100 -16.20 -7.83 0.55
CA LEU A 100 -14.86 -7.40 0.94
C LEU A 100 -14.90 -6.07 1.69
N VAL A 101 -15.65 -5.08 1.20
CA VAL A 101 -15.82 -3.78 1.87
C VAL A 101 -16.38 -3.96 3.28
N GLN A 102 -17.45 -4.75 3.45
CA GLN A 102 -18.04 -5.03 4.77
C GLN A 102 -17.06 -5.75 5.70
N THR A 103 -16.30 -6.70 5.17
CA THR A 103 -15.28 -7.42 5.92
C THR A 103 -14.19 -6.47 6.42
N ASP A 104 -13.70 -5.61 5.55
CA ASP A 104 -12.64 -4.64 5.87
C ASP A 104 -13.10 -3.65 6.94
N LEU A 105 -14.30 -3.08 6.79
CA LEU A 105 -14.89 -2.15 7.75
C LEU A 105 -15.16 -2.80 9.12
N SER A 106 -15.43 -4.10 9.16
CA SER A 106 -15.71 -4.82 10.41
C SER A 106 -14.46 -5.30 11.15
N LYS A 107 -13.38 -5.57 10.42
CA LYS A 107 -12.15 -6.17 10.98
C LYS A 107 -11.09 -5.13 11.37
N ASN A 108 -11.05 -4.00 10.69
CA ASN A 108 -10.02 -3.00 10.88
C ASN A 108 -10.49 -1.85 11.77
N PRO A 109 -9.58 -1.10 12.41
CA PRO A 109 -9.94 0.12 13.14
C PRO A 109 -10.71 1.11 12.27
N ALA A 110 -11.59 1.91 12.87
CA ALA A 110 -12.45 2.86 12.13
C ALA A 110 -11.67 3.94 11.34
N ASN A 111 -10.44 4.21 11.72
CA ASN A 111 -9.52 5.13 11.03
C ASN A 111 -8.53 4.42 10.09
N ALA A 112 -8.65 3.13 9.91
CA ALA A 112 -7.83 2.35 8.98
C ALA A 112 -8.15 2.72 7.53
N LEU A 113 -7.13 2.93 6.71
CA LEU A 113 -7.29 3.25 5.30
C LEU A 113 -6.56 2.21 4.44
N LYS A 114 -7.22 1.76 3.38
CA LYS A 114 -6.60 0.98 2.31
C LYS A 114 -6.19 1.90 1.17
N MET A 115 -4.97 1.71 0.65
CA MET A 115 -4.58 2.30 -0.63
C MET A 115 -5.09 1.40 -1.75
N LEU A 116 -6.04 1.90 -2.53
CA LEU A 116 -6.70 1.18 -3.61
C LEU A 116 -6.09 1.53 -4.96
N PHE A 117 -5.84 0.54 -5.80
CA PHE A 117 -5.16 0.72 -7.08
C PHE A 117 -5.55 -0.37 -8.09
N ILE A 118 -5.39 -0.06 -9.36
CA ILE A 118 -5.44 -1.03 -10.46
C ILE A 118 -4.07 -1.21 -11.12
N ASP A 119 -3.11 -0.36 -10.76
CA ASP A 119 -1.74 -0.41 -11.24
C ASP A 119 -0.79 0.18 -10.20
N ASN A 120 0.47 -0.26 -10.20
CA ASN A 120 1.57 0.31 -9.44
C ASN A 120 2.90 -0.02 -10.13
N HIS A 121 4.02 0.42 -9.56
CA HIS A 121 5.35 0.24 -10.14
C HIS A 121 5.76 -1.24 -10.29
N ASP A 122 5.30 -2.12 -9.41
CA ASP A 122 5.57 -3.56 -9.50
C ASP A 122 4.67 -4.22 -10.54
N GLU A 123 3.34 -4.03 -10.39
CA GLU A 123 2.38 -4.67 -11.27
C GLU A 123 2.56 -4.26 -12.73
N ASN A 124 2.79 -2.99 -12.99
CA ASN A 124 3.02 -2.50 -14.35
C ASN A 124 4.31 -3.06 -14.96
N SER A 125 5.38 -3.15 -14.16
CA SER A 125 6.70 -3.57 -14.67
C SER A 125 6.84 -5.08 -14.83
N TRP A 126 6.17 -5.87 -13.95
CA TRP A 126 6.37 -7.33 -13.88
C TRP A 126 5.16 -8.14 -14.37
N ASN A 127 3.94 -7.59 -14.28
CA ASN A 127 2.69 -8.31 -14.46
C ASN A 127 1.77 -7.72 -15.55
N HIS A 128 2.34 -7.09 -16.57
CA HIS A 128 1.62 -6.49 -17.71
C HIS A 128 0.89 -5.17 -17.36
N THR A 129 0.34 -4.54 -18.39
CA THR A 129 -0.43 -3.29 -18.27
C THR A 129 -1.80 -3.53 -17.61
N MET A 130 -2.39 -2.46 -17.06
CA MET A 130 -3.75 -2.52 -16.51
C MET A 130 -4.78 -2.96 -17.56
N GLN A 131 -4.60 -2.56 -18.83
CA GLN A 131 -5.48 -2.96 -19.93
C GLN A 131 -5.42 -4.46 -20.20
N GLU A 132 -4.23 -5.06 -20.14
CA GLU A 132 -4.05 -6.50 -20.30
C GLU A 132 -4.60 -7.30 -19.12
N ARG A 133 -4.40 -6.81 -17.89
CA ARG A 133 -4.85 -7.49 -16.68
C ARG A 133 -6.36 -7.45 -16.48
N PHE A 134 -6.98 -6.28 -16.70
CA PHE A 134 -8.40 -6.06 -16.45
C PHE A 134 -9.28 -6.05 -17.72
N GLY A 135 -8.66 -6.20 -18.91
CA GLY A 135 -9.40 -6.15 -20.18
C GLY A 135 -10.18 -4.84 -20.34
N PRO A 136 -11.32 -4.86 -21.05
CA PRO A 136 -12.11 -3.63 -21.31
C PRO A 136 -12.71 -3.01 -20.04
N GLY A 137 -12.72 -3.73 -18.92
CA GLY A 137 -13.25 -3.26 -17.63
C GLY A 137 -12.31 -2.37 -16.81
N TYR A 138 -11.05 -2.18 -17.21
CA TYR A 138 -10.05 -1.48 -16.39
C TYR A 138 -10.48 -0.10 -15.90
N LYS A 139 -11.21 0.68 -16.73
CA LYS A 139 -11.72 2.00 -16.33
C LYS A 139 -12.77 1.92 -15.21
N THR A 140 -13.58 0.86 -15.20
CA THR A 140 -14.55 0.63 -14.12
C THR A 140 -13.84 0.38 -12.79
N PHE A 141 -12.79 -0.45 -12.79
CA PHE A 141 -12.01 -0.70 -11.59
C PHE A 141 -11.20 0.53 -11.14
N ALA A 142 -10.74 1.36 -12.10
CA ALA A 142 -10.15 2.66 -11.76
C ALA A 142 -11.18 3.55 -11.01
N VAL A 143 -12.41 3.65 -11.50
CA VAL A 143 -13.48 4.39 -10.80
C VAL A 143 -13.72 3.82 -9.40
N LEU A 144 -13.75 2.51 -9.23
CA LEU A 144 -13.89 1.87 -7.91
C LEU A 144 -12.74 2.24 -6.96
N ALA A 145 -11.49 2.27 -7.46
CA ALA A 145 -10.34 2.69 -6.65
C ALA A 145 -10.48 4.12 -6.10
N PHE A 146 -11.16 5.01 -6.84
CA PHE A 146 -11.38 6.40 -6.45
C PHE A 146 -12.68 6.65 -5.66
N THR A 147 -13.59 5.69 -5.61
CA THR A 147 -14.94 5.90 -5.04
C THR A 147 -15.25 5.01 -3.85
N LEU A 148 -14.54 3.90 -3.67
CA LEU A 148 -14.66 3.06 -2.48
C LEU A 148 -13.93 3.70 -1.28
N PRO A 149 -14.28 3.29 -0.04
CA PRO A 149 -13.59 3.75 1.15
C PRO A 149 -12.10 3.41 1.10
N GLY A 150 -11.23 4.43 1.08
CA GLY A 150 -9.78 4.26 0.98
C GLY A 150 -9.08 5.49 0.41
N ILE A 151 -7.81 5.33 0.05
CA ILE A 151 -7.00 6.33 -0.63
C ILE A 151 -6.65 5.77 -2.02
N PRO A 152 -6.98 6.46 -3.12
CA PRO A 152 -6.63 5.98 -4.45
C PRO A 152 -5.13 6.17 -4.73
N LEU A 153 -4.52 5.18 -5.37
CA LEU A 153 -3.24 5.33 -6.05
C LEU A 153 -3.48 5.39 -7.56
N MET A 154 -2.97 6.44 -8.19
CA MET A 154 -2.84 6.55 -9.65
C MET A 154 -1.37 6.39 -10.01
N TYR A 155 -1.02 5.30 -10.71
CA TYR A 155 0.34 5.07 -11.15
C TYR A 155 0.68 5.92 -12.38
N SER A 156 1.97 6.23 -12.56
CA SER A 156 2.49 7.05 -13.65
C SER A 156 2.03 6.57 -15.03
N GLY A 157 1.40 7.45 -15.80
CA GLY A 157 0.86 7.14 -17.12
C GLY A 157 -0.59 6.66 -17.11
N GLN A 158 -1.15 6.24 -15.98
CA GLN A 158 -2.54 5.81 -15.88
C GLN A 158 -3.51 6.96 -16.24
N GLU A 159 -3.18 8.19 -15.88
CA GLU A 159 -3.93 9.41 -16.17
C GLU A 159 -4.04 9.70 -17.69
N SER A 160 -3.07 9.23 -18.46
CA SER A 160 -3.03 9.37 -19.92
C SER A 160 -3.41 8.09 -20.67
N ASP A 161 -3.93 7.09 -19.95
CA ASP A 161 -4.31 5.79 -20.52
C ASP A 161 -3.13 5.04 -21.18
N LEU A 162 -1.93 5.15 -20.61
CA LEU A 162 -0.72 4.53 -21.14
C LEU A 162 -0.81 3.01 -21.13
N ALA A 163 -0.89 2.42 -22.32
CA ALA A 163 -0.88 0.95 -22.51
C ALA A 163 0.54 0.43 -22.75
N LYS A 164 1.44 0.69 -21.79
CA LYS A 164 2.84 0.28 -21.86
C LYS A 164 3.37 -0.06 -20.49
N SER A 165 4.06 -1.20 -20.38
CA SER A 165 4.84 -1.53 -19.20
C SER A 165 6.08 -0.63 -19.14
N LEU A 166 6.27 0.03 -18.01
CA LEU A 166 7.43 0.85 -17.72
C LEU A 166 8.55 -0.06 -17.19
N ARG A 167 9.79 0.23 -17.56
CA ARG A 167 10.92 -0.54 -17.06
C ARG A 167 11.26 -0.15 -15.63
N PHE A 168 11.40 -1.15 -14.76
CA PHE A 168 11.54 -0.93 -13.33
C PHE A 168 12.85 -0.20 -12.96
N PHE A 169 13.93 -0.46 -13.69
CA PHE A 169 15.27 0.05 -13.39
C PHE A 169 15.80 1.06 -14.42
N GLU A 170 14.95 1.67 -15.22
CA GLU A 170 15.38 2.64 -16.25
C GLU A 170 14.64 3.98 -16.13
#